data_4093bf2846735449695a321e3471ab98
#
_entry.id   4093bf2846735449695a321e3471ab98
#
_cell.length_a   1.000
_cell.length_b   1.000
_cell.length_c   1.000
_cell.angle_alpha   90.00
_cell.angle_beta   90.00
_cell.angle_gamma   90.00
#
_symmetry.space_group_name_H-M   'P 1'
#
loop_
_entity.id
_entity.type
_entity.pdbx_description
1 polymer ?
#
loop_
_entity_poly.entity_id
_entity_poly.type
_entity_poly.pdbx_seq_one_letter_code
_entity_poly.pdbx_strand_id
1 'polypeptide(L)'
;MNGISYDVRIWAIEIYRGTKVTTYTVRWKVGPRRWRRSFRIVAQADSFRAELMAAARRGEAFAIETGLPTSWRRDNLAVSWYDFTCSYVDMKWKPASAKYRRAIAQALAAALPAMVKPSAGKPSDFDIRRAVLGWGYNTRLRAKAPADVQAVFTWLSRNTRPVSDLGRSADARALLETAVTRLDGTRVAATSARRHRAVLFNALQYAVELRLLDTNPVKGLRWTAPRASQAIDPRRVINPGQARALLAAVDAQQPSGPRLVAFFGVMYYCGLRPEEAIMLRTADLRLPADGGWGEMHVTTTAPDAGTRWTDTGTLRDSGNTNVCGDLGKR
;
A
#
# COMPACT_ATOMS: atom_id res chain seq x y z
N MET A 1 30.64 10.88 -3.66
CA MET A 1 30.81 10.35 -2.29
C MET A 1 30.23 11.38 -1.33
N ASN A 2 29.10 11.08 -0.69
CA ASN A 2 28.51 11.98 0.30
C ASN A 2 29.36 11.88 1.57
N GLY A 3 30.31 12.82 1.77
CA GLY A 3 31.18 12.83 2.94
C GLY A 3 30.40 13.17 4.21
N ILE A 4 30.58 12.37 5.24
CA ILE A 4 30.12 12.65 6.61
C ILE A 4 31.33 12.93 7.50
N SER A 5 31.17 13.70 8.58
CA SER A 5 32.19 13.99 9.54
C SER A 5 31.62 14.04 10.95
N TYR A 6 32.42 13.58 11.92
CA TYR A 6 32.16 13.73 13.35
C TYR A 6 32.97 14.90 13.96
N ASP A 7 33.91 15.48 13.16
CA ASP A 7 34.64 16.68 13.55
C ASP A 7 33.73 17.90 13.36
N VAL A 8 33.07 18.28 14.44
CA VAL A 8 32.09 19.38 14.44
C VAL A 8 32.52 20.39 15.53
N ARG A 9 32.64 21.64 15.12
CA ARG A 9 32.89 22.76 16.04
C ARG A 9 31.80 23.82 15.87
N ILE A 10 31.14 24.20 16.96
CA ILE A 10 30.03 25.15 16.97
C ILE A 10 30.46 26.34 17.85
N TRP A 11 30.39 27.54 17.28
CA TRP A 11 30.81 28.76 18.00
C TRP A 11 29.62 29.42 18.72
N ALA A 12 29.94 30.45 19.53
CA ALA A 12 28.92 31.34 20.10
C ALA A 12 28.18 32.12 19.01
N ILE A 13 26.98 32.59 19.34
CA ILE A 13 26.20 33.40 18.42
C ILE A 13 26.87 34.77 18.27
N GLU A 14 27.11 35.16 17.02
CA GLU A 14 27.55 36.52 16.69
C GLU A 14 26.38 37.43 16.54
N ILE A 15 26.42 38.58 17.19
CA ILE A 15 25.35 39.58 17.12
C ILE A 15 25.86 40.76 16.28
N TYR A 16 25.19 40.99 15.17
CA TYR A 16 25.39 42.16 14.34
C TYR A 16 24.24 43.16 14.54
N ARG A 17 24.57 44.35 15.06
CA ARG A 17 23.60 45.43 15.27
C ARG A 17 23.72 46.44 14.13
N GLY A 18 22.94 46.27 13.06
CA GLY A 18 22.82 47.25 11.99
C GLY A 18 21.87 48.39 12.35
N THR A 19 21.88 49.45 11.54
CA THR A 19 21.03 50.62 11.75
C THR A 19 19.52 50.33 11.64
N LYS A 20 19.12 49.28 10.93
CA LYS A 20 17.70 48.91 10.74
C LYS A 20 17.32 47.56 11.31
N VAL A 21 18.26 46.63 11.48
CA VAL A 21 18.00 45.25 11.89
C VAL A 21 19.15 44.68 12.67
N THR A 22 18.85 44.02 13.78
CA THR A 22 19.81 43.16 14.51
C THR A 22 19.75 41.75 13.94
N THR A 23 20.92 41.15 13.67
CA THR A 23 21.03 39.79 13.13
C THR A 23 21.87 38.94 14.07
N TYR A 24 21.38 37.74 14.35
CA TYR A 24 22.03 36.73 15.18
C TYR A 24 22.51 35.60 14.28
N THR A 25 23.86 35.42 14.22
CA THR A 25 24.48 34.46 13.30
C THR A 25 25.09 33.30 14.08
N VAL A 26 24.62 32.10 13.81
CA VAL A 26 25.25 30.87 14.26
C VAL A 26 26.26 30.43 13.22
N ARG A 27 27.53 30.15 13.69
CA ARG A 27 28.61 29.61 12.87
C ARG A 27 29.02 28.24 13.37
N TRP A 28 29.32 27.33 12.46
CA TRP A 28 29.88 26.04 12.80
C TRP A 28 30.78 25.50 11.68
N LYS A 29 31.59 24.49 12.01
CA LYS A 29 32.47 23.79 11.08
C LYS A 29 32.14 22.31 11.10
N VAL A 30 32.13 21.65 9.93
CA VAL A 30 31.99 20.20 9.77
C VAL A 30 33.11 19.71 8.87
N GLY A 31 34.03 18.95 9.43
CA GLY A 31 35.27 18.58 8.75
C GLY A 31 36.01 19.81 8.20
N PRO A 32 36.32 19.88 6.89
CA PRO A 32 37.03 21.02 6.29
C PRO A 32 36.14 22.24 6.03
N ARG A 33 34.81 22.13 6.03
CA ARG A 33 33.90 23.20 5.60
C ARG A 33 33.33 23.99 6.77
N ARG A 34 33.16 25.30 6.55
CA ARG A 34 32.53 26.24 7.50
C ARG A 34 31.13 26.61 7.01
N TRP A 35 30.23 26.71 7.94
CA TRP A 35 28.80 27.00 7.71
C TRP A 35 28.35 28.17 8.55
N ARG A 36 27.32 28.91 8.10
CA ARG A 36 26.69 29.99 8.85
C ARG A 36 25.19 30.05 8.56
N ARG A 37 24.40 30.41 9.56
CA ARG A 37 22.97 30.69 9.42
C ARG A 37 22.61 31.89 10.27
N SER A 38 21.90 32.87 9.69
CA SER A 38 21.52 34.12 10.37
C SER A 38 20.02 34.14 10.65
N PHE A 39 19.67 34.67 11.80
CA PHE A 39 18.30 34.79 12.32
C PHE A 39 18.01 36.23 12.72
N ARG A 40 16.74 36.61 12.71
CA ARG A 40 16.28 37.93 13.19
C ARG A 40 15.85 37.92 14.66
N ILE A 41 15.65 36.74 15.23
CA ILE A 41 15.17 36.53 16.60
C ILE A 41 16.23 35.71 17.34
N VAL A 42 16.68 36.22 18.50
CA VAL A 42 17.70 35.54 19.30
C VAL A 42 17.30 34.13 19.73
N ALA A 43 16.04 33.94 20.17
CA ALA A 43 15.54 32.63 20.59
C ALA A 43 15.62 31.57 19.47
N GLN A 44 15.40 31.97 18.21
CA GLN A 44 15.57 31.05 17.07
C GLN A 44 17.04 30.67 16.84
N ALA A 45 17.94 31.62 17.00
CA ALA A 45 19.38 31.35 16.90
C ALA A 45 19.87 30.44 18.02
N ASP A 46 19.39 30.67 19.24
CA ASP A 46 19.71 29.84 20.41
C ASP A 46 19.18 28.42 20.27
N SER A 47 17.92 28.25 19.88
CA SER A 47 17.34 26.93 19.63
C SER A 47 18.12 26.17 18.56
N PHE A 48 18.40 26.81 17.42
CA PHE A 48 19.16 26.18 16.34
C PHE A 48 20.57 25.77 16.79
N ARG A 49 21.27 26.64 17.55
CA ARG A 49 22.58 26.33 18.10
C ARG A 49 22.54 25.19 19.13
N ALA A 50 21.54 25.20 20.01
CA ALA A 50 21.35 24.17 21.03
C ALA A 50 21.10 22.79 20.41
N GLU A 51 20.30 22.73 19.33
CA GLU A 51 20.02 21.50 18.59
C GLU A 51 21.26 20.94 17.90
N LEU A 52 22.10 21.81 17.25
CA LEU A 52 23.37 21.40 16.68
C LEU A 52 24.32 20.84 17.76
N MET A 53 24.41 21.50 18.94
CA MET A 53 25.22 21.03 20.04
C MET A 53 24.72 19.71 20.62
N ALA A 54 23.41 19.53 20.74
CA ALA A 54 22.81 18.30 21.21
C ALA A 54 23.11 17.13 20.25
N ALA A 55 23.02 17.35 18.93
CA ALA A 55 23.39 16.35 17.93
C ALA A 55 24.89 15.98 18.01
N ALA A 56 25.76 16.97 18.11
CA ALA A 56 27.19 16.73 18.26
C ALA A 56 27.53 15.96 19.56
N ARG A 57 26.88 16.29 20.69
CA ARG A 57 27.04 15.58 21.98
C ARG A 57 26.54 14.14 21.95
N ARG A 58 25.50 13.84 21.15
CA ARG A 58 25.02 12.47 20.92
C ARG A 58 25.93 11.66 19.99
N GLY A 59 27.00 12.25 19.46
CA GLY A 59 27.90 11.59 18.54
C GLY A 59 27.29 11.37 17.14
N GLU A 60 26.35 12.20 16.73
CA GLU A 60 25.75 12.11 15.40
C GLU A 60 26.74 12.55 14.31
N ALA A 61 26.68 11.88 13.16
CA ALA A 61 27.42 12.29 11.99
C ALA A 61 26.79 13.53 11.35
N PHE A 62 27.62 14.45 10.85
CA PHE A 62 27.20 15.63 10.12
C PHE A 62 27.57 15.49 8.64
N ALA A 63 26.67 15.87 7.75
CA ALA A 63 26.93 15.89 6.32
C ALA A 63 27.82 17.09 5.94
N ILE A 64 28.97 16.82 5.32
CA ILE A 64 29.93 17.88 4.91
C ILE A 64 29.32 18.82 3.88
N GLU A 65 28.36 18.36 3.07
CA GLU A 65 27.71 19.16 2.03
C GLU A 65 26.71 20.19 2.56
N THR A 66 26.03 19.88 3.65
CA THR A 66 24.98 20.74 4.20
C THR A 66 25.36 21.38 5.53
N GLY A 67 26.38 20.83 6.20
CA GLY A 67 26.80 21.25 7.52
C GLY A 67 25.83 20.85 8.63
N LEU A 68 24.81 20.05 8.36
CA LEU A 68 23.76 19.68 9.30
C LEU A 68 23.89 18.21 9.75
N PRO A 69 23.38 17.88 10.95
CA PRO A 69 23.29 16.49 11.39
C PRO A 69 22.58 15.63 10.34
N THR A 70 23.05 14.42 10.12
CA THR A 70 22.44 13.50 9.14
C THR A 70 21.00 13.14 9.50
N SER A 71 20.64 13.17 10.78
CA SER A 71 19.27 13.02 11.27
C SER A 71 18.35 14.13 10.75
N TRP A 72 18.82 15.39 10.69
CA TRP A 72 18.01 16.51 10.19
C TRP A 72 17.70 16.43 8.70
N ARG A 73 18.56 15.79 7.92
CA ARG A 73 18.27 15.49 6.52
C ARG A 73 17.12 14.48 6.38
N ARG A 74 17.02 13.55 7.33
CA ARG A 74 15.91 12.61 7.41
C ARG A 74 14.61 13.30 7.82
N ASP A 75 14.66 14.22 8.76
CA ASP A 75 13.49 14.97 9.25
C ASP A 75 12.91 15.92 8.19
N ASN A 76 13.76 16.56 7.37
CA ASN A 76 13.32 17.40 6.24
C ASN A 76 12.81 16.60 5.02
N LEU A 77 13.06 15.31 4.97
CA LEU A 77 12.52 14.35 3.99
C LEU A 77 11.50 13.41 4.62
N ALA A 78 10.93 13.78 5.75
CA ALA A 78 9.95 12.97 6.48
C ALA A 78 8.62 12.90 5.71
N VAL A 79 8.61 12.08 4.63
CA VAL A 79 7.39 11.76 3.91
C VAL A 79 6.47 11.01 4.85
N SER A 80 5.25 11.55 5.07
CA SER A 80 4.24 10.91 5.90
C SER A 80 3.87 9.54 5.34
N TRP A 81 3.49 8.61 6.20
CA TRP A 81 3.01 7.29 5.76
C TRP A 81 1.86 7.41 4.77
N TYR A 82 0.91 8.31 5.02
CA TYR A 82 -0.23 8.51 4.14
C TYR A 82 0.19 9.01 2.76
N ASP A 83 1.03 10.03 2.67
CA ASP A 83 1.48 10.58 1.39
C ASP A 83 2.33 9.57 0.60
N PHE A 84 3.20 8.84 1.30
CA PHE A 84 3.96 7.74 0.71
C PHE A 84 3.05 6.64 0.15
N THR A 85 2.05 6.20 0.91
CA THR A 85 1.16 5.14 0.45
C THR A 85 0.29 5.59 -0.72
N CYS A 86 -0.09 6.87 -0.79
CA CYS A 86 -0.72 7.45 -1.96
C CYS A 86 0.18 7.38 -3.20
N SER A 87 1.46 7.77 -3.06
CA SER A 87 2.45 7.67 -4.15
C SER A 87 2.67 6.23 -4.61
N TYR A 88 2.72 5.28 -3.66
CA TYR A 88 2.81 3.87 -3.99
C TYR A 88 1.59 3.35 -4.76
N VAL A 89 0.38 3.73 -4.35
CA VAL A 89 -0.86 3.39 -5.07
C VAL A 89 -0.83 3.96 -6.48
N ASP A 90 -0.39 5.20 -6.65
CA ASP A 90 -0.33 5.87 -7.96
C ASP A 90 0.67 5.17 -8.89
N MET A 91 1.84 4.80 -8.39
CA MET A 91 2.85 4.02 -9.12
C MET A 91 2.30 2.66 -9.56
N LYS A 92 1.53 1.99 -8.68
CA LYS A 92 0.94 0.67 -8.97
C LYS A 92 -0.33 0.72 -9.81
N TRP A 93 -0.95 1.89 -9.99
CA TRP A 93 -2.29 1.97 -10.60
C TRP A 93 -2.35 1.38 -12.01
N LYS A 94 -1.45 1.81 -12.90
CA LYS A 94 -1.45 1.37 -14.30
C LYS A 94 -1.14 -0.13 -14.47
N PRO A 95 -0.06 -0.68 -13.87
CA PRO A 95 0.31 -2.08 -14.08
C PRO A 95 -0.56 -3.08 -13.30
N ALA A 96 -1.31 -2.63 -12.28
CA ALA A 96 -2.12 -3.51 -11.45
C ALA A 96 -3.51 -3.75 -12.05
N SER A 97 -3.98 -5.01 -12.03
CA SER A 97 -5.37 -5.33 -12.32
C SER A 97 -6.31 -4.67 -11.30
N ALA A 98 -7.55 -4.40 -11.70
CA ALA A 98 -8.56 -3.77 -10.85
C ALA A 98 -8.74 -4.49 -9.49
N LYS A 99 -8.77 -5.82 -9.50
CA LYS A 99 -8.86 -6.66 -8.29
C LYS A 99 -7.63 -6.48 -7.39
N TYR A 100 -6.44 -6.32 -7.98
CA TYR A 100 -5.21 -6.10 -7.23
C TYR A 100 -5.10 -4.68 -6.68
N ARG A 101 -5.57 -3.64 -7.41
CA ARG A 101 -5.71 -2.26 -6.90
C ARG A 101 -6.53 -2.22 -5.61
N ARG A 102 -7.69 -2.90 -5.61
CA ARG A 102 -8.54 -3.06 -4.42
C ARG A 102 -7.80 -3.76 -3.27
N ALA A 103 -7.06 -4.83 -3.57
CA ALA A 103 -6.30 -5.56 -2.56
C ALA A 103 -5.18 -4.73 -1.94
N ILE A 104 -4.48 -3.91 -2.74
CA ILE A 104 -3.47 -2.94 -2.27
C ILE A 104 -4.12 -1.95 -1.30
N ALA A 105 -5.22 -1.31 -1.71
CA ALA A 105 -5.93 -0.34 -0.88
C ALA A 105 -6.37 -0.95 0.46
N GLN A 106 -6.91 -2.18 0.44
CA GLN A 106 -7.33 -2.89 1.65
C GLN A 106 -6.16 -3.16 2.61
N ALA A 107 -5.01 -3.61 2.09
CA ALA A 107 -3.83 -3.89 2.90
C ALA A 107 -3.25 -2.62 3.53
N LEU A 108 -3.15 -1.53 2.76
CA LEU A 108 -2.65 -0.25 3.24
C LEU A 108 -3.60 0.39 4.26
N ALA A 109 -4.92 0.32 4.03
CA ALA A 109 -5.92 0.80 4.98
C ALA A 109 -5.91 0.00 6.30
N ALA A 110 -5.63 -1.30 6.24
CA ALA A 110 -5.51 -2.13 7.44
C ALA A 110 -4.24 -1.81 8.25
N ALA A 111 -3.15 -1.42 7.59
CA ALA A 111 -1.89 -1.05 8.23
C ALA A 111 -1.87 0.38 8.79
N LEU A 112 -2.71 1.27 8.25
CA LEU A 112 -2.70 2.70 8.53
C LEU A 112 -2.78 3.05 10.03
N PRO A 113 -3.60 2.40 10.88
CA PRO A 113 -3.70 2.74 12.30
C PRO A 113 -2.36 2.67 13.05
N ALA A 114 -1.44 1.76 12.67
CA ALA A 114 -0.11 1.67 13.28
C ALA A 114 0.75 2.91 13.02
N MET A 115 0.43 3.67 12.01
CA MET A 115 1.20 4.84 11.59
C MET A 115 0.53 6.17 11.95
N VAL A 116 -0.63 6.14 12.59
CA VAL A 116 -1.32 7.35 13.08
C VAL A 116 -0.72 7.77 14.41
N LYS A 117 -0.37 9.07 14.52
CA LYS A 117 0.10 9.66 15.79
C LYS A 117 -1.10 9.91 16.72
N PRO A 118 -0.94 9.71 18.03
CA PRO A 118 -1.90 10.23 18.99
C PRO A 118 -2.01 11.76 18.83
N SER A 119 -3.19 12.26 18.51
CA SER A 119 -3.39 13.71 18.35
C SER A 119 -4.83 14.09 18.64
N ALA A 120 -5.05 15.33 19.10
CA ALA A 120 -6.37 15.91 19.25
C ALA A 120 -7.07 16.02 17.88
N GLY A 121 -8.39 15.89 17.88
CA GLY A 121 -9.19 16.00 16.66
C GLY A 121 -9.00 14.81 15.68
N LYS A 122 -8.54 13.64 16.17
CA LYS A 122 -8.46 12.43 15.36
C LYS A 122 -9.85 12.04 14.86
N PRO A 123 -10.06 11.90 13.52
CA PRO A 123 -11.30 11.33 12.99
C PRO A 123 -11.49 9.89 13.50
N SER A 124 -12.73 9.40 13.51
CA SER A 124 -12.98 8.01 13.91
C SER A 124 -12.24 7.02 12.98
N ASP A 125 -11.88 5.85 13.51
CA ASP A 125 -11.20 4.83 12.69
C ASP A 125 -12.09 4.36 11.53
N PHE A 126 -13.41 4.42 11.71
CA PHE A 126 -14.39 4.17 10.66
C PHE A 126 -14.31 5.24 9.56
N ASP A 127 -14.28 6.53 9.90
CA ASP A 127 -14.20 7.63 8.93
C ASP A 127 -12.87 7.62 8.19
N ILE A 128 -11.77 7.40 8.89
CA ILE A 128 -10.44 7.22 8.26
C ILE A 128 -10.51 6.07 7.24
N ARG A 129 -11.00 4.91 7.64
CA ARG A 129 -11.09 3.74 6.76
C ARG A 129 -12.02 4.00 5.57
N ARG A 130 -13.19 4.61 5.79
CA ARG A 130 -14.13 5.02 4.75
C ARG A 130 -13.47 5.98 3.76
N ALA A 131 -12.76 6.98 4.25
CA ALA A 131 -12.08 7.97 3.43
C ALA A 131 -10.98 7.34 2.55
N VAL A 132 -10.08 6.55 3.13
CA VAL A 132 -8.96 5.97 2.36
C VAL A 132 -9.40 4.89 1.38
N LEU A 133 -10.36 4.02 1.74
CA LEU A 133 -10.88 2.98 0.84
C LEU A 133 -11.84 3.55 -0.21
N GLY A 134 -12.61 4.56 0.15
CA GLY A 134 -13.55 5.19 -0.77
C GLY A 134 -12.87 6.05 -1.83
N TRP A 135 -11.79 6.75 -1.45
CA TRP A 135 -11.17 7.78 -2.29
C TRP A 135 -9.64 7.82 -2.18
N GLY A 136 -9.06 7.83 -0.98
CA GLY A 136 -7.64 8.14 -0.75
C GLY A 136 -6.69 7.22 -1.50
N TYR A 137 -6.93 5.90 -1.43
CA TYR A 137 -6.14 4.88 -2.15
C TYR A 137 -6.70 4.54 -3.53
N ASN A 138 -7.32 5.53 -4.16
CA ASN A 138 -7.82 5.43 -5.52
C ASN A 138 -7.37 6.65 -6.32
N THR A 139 -6.41 6.46 -7.21
CA THR A 139 -5.80 7.53 -8.02
C THR A 139 -6.81 8.35 -8.81
N ARG A 140 -7.89 7.73 -9.29
CA ARG A 140 -8.92 8.39 -10.12
C ARG A 140 -9.93 9.18 -9.29
N LEU A 141 -10.18 8.76 -8.05
CA LEU A 141 -11.23 9.33 -7.21
C LEU A 141 -10.70 10.28 -6.15
N ARG A 142 -9.41 10.21 -5.78
CA ARG A 142 -8.81 11.00 -4.70
C ARG A 142 -9.09 12.49 -4.83
N ALA A 143 -8.86 13.05 -6.02
CA ALA A 143 -9.08 14.48 -6.27
C ALA A 143 -10.58 14.88 -6.30
N LYS A 144 -11.48 13.88 -6.45
CA LYS A 144 -12.94 14.09 -6.52
C LYS A 144 -13.63 13.82 -5.18
N ALA A 145 -12.86 13.60 -4.12
CA ALA A 145 -13.39 13.32 -2.81
C ALA A 145 -14.17 14.54 -2.26
N PRO A 146 -15.30 14.32 -1.55
CA PRO A 146 -16.05 15.38 -0.88
C PRO A 146 -15.20 16.14 0.14
N ALA A 147 -15.62 17.35 0.52
CA ALA A 147 -14.84 18.24 1.40
C ALA A 147 -14.54 17.62 2.78
N ASP A 148 -15.49 16.91 3.36
CA ASP A 148 -15.32 16.17 4.62
C ASP A 148 -14.22 15.10 4.52
N VAL A 149 -14.16 14.40 3.42
CA VAL A 149 -13.13 13.38 3.13
C VAL A 149 -11.77 14.04 2.85
N GLN A 150 -11.73 15.17 2.13
CA GLN A 150 -10.51 15.94 1.92
C GLN A 150 -9.90 16.44 3.24
N ALA A 151 -10.75 16.83 4.19
CA ALA A 151 -10.30 17.19 5.54
C ALA A 151 -9.61 16.01 6.25
N VAL A 152 -10.12 14.78 6.09
CA VAL A 152 -9.46 13.57 6.62
C VAL A 152 -8.11 13.36 5.95
N PHE A 153 -7.96 13.56 4.65
CA PHE A 153 -6.67 13.43 3.95
C PHE A 153 -5.65 14.44 4.46
N THR A 154 -6.07 15.70 4.61
CA THR A 154 -5.22 16.77 5.17
C THR A 154 -4.78 16.42 6.58
N TRP A 155 -5.69 15.88 7.38
CA TRP A 155 -5.37 15.43 8.73
C TRP A 155 -4.36 14.27 8.70
N LEU A 156 -4.55 13.26 7.86
CA LEU A 156 -3.66 12.10 7.72
C LEU A 156 -2.25 12.49 7.27
N SER A 157 -2.11 13.38 6.29
CA SER A 157 -0.79 13.89 5.85
C SER A 157 0.02 14.50 7.00
N ARG A 158 -0.66 15.20 7.93
CA ARG A 158 -0.01 15.88 9.07
C ARG A 158 0.20 14.95 10.27
N ASN A 159 -0.69 13.98 10.47
CA ASN A 159 -0.77 13.18 11.68
C ASN A 159 -0.37 11.71 11.49
N THR A 160 0.10 11.31 10.32
CA THR A 160 0.78 10.02 10.19
C THR A 160 2.27 10.16 10.42
N ARG A 161 2.87 9.11 10.95
CA ARG A 161 4.31 9.01 11.23
C ARG A 161 5.08 8.95 9.90
N PRO A 162 6.33 9.43 9.87
CA PRO A 162 7.16 9.31 8.68
C PRO A 162 7.51 7.85 8.38
N VAL A 163 7.69 7.53 7.10
CA VAL A 163 8.10 6.20 6.64
C VAL A 163 9.43 5.76 7.26
N SER A 164 10.34 6.71 7.51
CA SER A 164 11.64 6.45 8.13
C SER A 164 11.56 5.78 9.51
N ASP A 165 10.47 5.97 10.26
CA ASP A 165 10.25 5.32 11.55
C ASP A 165 10.23 3.79 11.44
N LEU A 166 9.79 3.27 10.28
CA LEU A 166 9.74 1.83 10.01
C LEU A 166 11.12 1.18 9.87
N GLY A 167 12.21 1.96 9.87
CA GLY A 167 13.57 1.42 10.01
C GLY A 167 13.79 0.67 11.32
N ARG A 168 12.98 0.94 12.36
CA ARG A 168 13.01 0.19 13.62
C ARG A 168 12.18 -1.08 13.51
N SER A 169 12.76 -2.22 13.84
CA SER A 169 12.09 -3.53 13.73
C SER A 169 10.80 -3.62 14.56
N ALA A 170 10.72 -2.92 15.70
CA ALA A 170 9.51 -2.88 16.53
C ALA A 170 8.33 -2.23 15.80
N ASP A 171 8.56 -1.10 15.11
CA ASP A 171 7.54 -0.39 14.36
C ASP A 171 7.08 -1.17 13.12
N ALA A 172 8.01 -1.79 12.41
CA ALA A 172 7.69 -2.66 11.29
C ALA A 172 6.88 -3.90 11.73
N ARG A 173 7.17 -4.45 12.91
CA ARG A 173 6.37 -5.54 13.49
C ARG A 173 4.97 -5.06 13.86
N ALA A 174 4.84 -3.90 14.52
CA ALA A 174 3.56 -3.31 14.87
C ALA A 174 2.70 -3.04 13.61
N LEU A 175 3.31 -2.55 12.53
CA LEU A 175 2.66 -2.36 11.23
C LEU A 175 2.06 -3.67 10.69
N LEU A 176 2.83 -4.77 10.70
CA LEU A 176 2.37 -6.07 10.23
C LEU A 176 1.26 -6.65 11.12
N GLU A 177 1.39 -6.55 12.44
CA GLU A 177 0.37 -7.05 13.38
C GLU A 177 -0.94 -6.29 13.22
N THR A 178 -0.88 -4.97 13.07
CA THR A 178 -2.07 -4.15 12.80
C THR A 178 -2.72 -4.53 11.48
N ALA A 179 -1.93 -4.72 10.42
CA ALA A 179 -2.45 -5.08 9.11
C ALA A 179 -3.18 -6.44 9.06
N VAL A 180 -2.90 -7.34 10.00
CA VAL A 180 -3.54 -8.66 10.07
C VAL A 180 -4.61 -8.76 11.15
N THR A 181 -4.92 -7.64 11.80
CA THR A 181 -5.95 -7.53 12.84
C THR A 181 -7.09 -6.63 12.32
N ARG A 182 -8.34 -7.04 12.49
CA ARG A 182 -9.51 -6.25 12.13
C ARG A 182 -9.80 -5.19 13.21
N LEU A 183 -10.69 -4.25 12.91
CA LEU A 183 -11.11 -3.22 13.88
C LEU A 183 -11.80 -3.80 15.11
N ASP A 184 -12.41 -4.97 15.01
CA ASP A 184 -13.02 -5.71 16.11
C ASP A 184 -12.01 -6.53 16.95
N GLY A 185 -10.71 -6.41 16.65
CA GLY A 185 -9.64 -7.15 17.32
C GLY A 185 -9.44 -8.58 16.82
N THR A 186 -10.30 -9.10 15.96
CA THR A 186 -10.16 -10.46 15.41
C THR A 186 -9.08 -10.53 14.33
N ARG A 187 -8.52 -11.71 14.10
CA ARG A 187 -7.54 -11.92 13.02
C ARG A 187 -8.22 -12.02 11.67
N VAL A 188 -7.58 -11.46 10.64
CA VAL A 188 -8.02 -11.70 9.26
C VAL A 188 -7.74 -13.16 8.83
N ALA A 189 -8.45 -13.63 7.80
CA ALA A 189 -8.19 -14.95 7.22
C ALA A 189 -6.72 -15.11 6.77
N ALA A 190 -6.19 -16.32 6.87
CA ALA A 190 -4.79 -16.63 6.59
C ALA A 190 -4.33 -16.17 5.19
N THR A 191 -5.19 -16.32 4.18
CA THR A 191 -4.93 -15.85 2.81
C THR A 191 -4.84 -14.32 2.73
N SER A 192 -5.71 -13.61 3.46
CA SER A 192 -5.68 -12.16 3.57
C SER A 192 -4.43 -11.68 4.29
N ALA A 193 -4.02 -12.33 5.39
CA ALA A 193 -2.80 -12.01 6.12
C ALA A 193 -1.56 -12.12 5.24
N ARG A 194 -1.45 -13.20 4.45
CA ARG A 194 -0.34 -13.38 3.50
C ARG A 194 -0.34 -12.30 2.43
N ARG A 195 -1.52 -11.94 1.90
CA ARG A 195 -1.67 -10.87 0.90
C ARG A 195 -1.29 -9.50 1.47
N HIS A 196 -1.76 -9.15 2.68
CA HIS A 196 -1.42 -7.89 3.33
C HIS A 196 0.09 -7.77 3.54
N ARG A 197 0.73 -8.85 4.03
CA ARG A 197 2.19 -8.88 4.17
C ARG A 197 2.90 -8.68 2.83
N ALA A 198 2.46 -9.33 1.76
CA ALA A 198 3.08 -9.19 0.44
C ALA A 198 2.95 -7.76 -0.10
N VAL A 199 1.78 -7.13 0.06
CA VAL A 199 1.57 -5.72 -0.32
C VAL A 199 2.49 -4.80 0.47
N LEU A 200 2.57 -4.96 1.80
CA LEU A 200 3.44 -4.15 2.66
C LEU A 200 4.91 -4.36 2.33
N PHE A 201 5.33 -5.60 2.06
CA PHE A 201 6.69 -5.89 1.60
C PHE A 201 7.02 -5.11 0.32
N ASN A 202 6.13 -5.15 -0.68
CA ASN A 202 6.34 -4.44 -1.94
C ASN A 202 6.31 -2.91 -1.76
N ALA A 203 5.43 -2.39 -0.90
CA ALA A 203 5.38 -0.96 -0.59
C ALA A 203 6.68 -0.50 0.09
N LEU A 204 7.19 -1.25 1.07
CA LEU A 204 8.43 -0.92 1.76
C LEU A 204 9.67 -1.14 0.88
N GLN A 205 9.60 -2.05 -0.10
CA GLN A 205 10.64 -2.15 -1.13
C GLN A 205 10.68 -0.88 -1.99
N TYR A 206 9.53 -0.34 -2.36
CA TYR A 206 9.44 0.96 -3.04
C TYR A 206 9.97 2.12 -2.17
N ALA A 207 9.75 2.09 -0.85
CA ALA A 207 10.37 3.05 0.06
C ALA A 207 11.91 3.00 0.05
N VAL A 208 12.48 1.80 -0.12
CA VAL A 208 13.94 1.62 -0.29
C VAL A 208 14.41 2.20 -1.63
N GLU A 209 13.68 1.97 -2.73
CA GLU A 209 13.97 2.55 -4.05
C GLU A 209 13.97 4.08 -3.99
N LEU A 210 13.04 4.68 -3.25
CA LEU A 210 12.96 6.13 -3.02
C LEU A 210 13.98 6.65 -1.98
N ARG A 211 14.82 5.78 -1.41
CA ARG A 211 15.79 6.11 -0.36
C ARG A 211 15.16 6.68 0.93
N LEU A 212 13.90 6.38 1.18
CA LEU A 212 13.22 6.69 2.44
C LEU A 212 13.58 5.70 3.53
N LEU A 213 14.02 4.49 3.15
CA LEU A 213 14.55 3.44 4.02
C LEU A 213 15.85 2.90 3.42
N ASP A 214 16.79 2.51 4.26
CA ASP A 214 18.06 1.89 3.82
C ASP A 214 17.83 0.44 3.37
N THR A 215 16.97 -0.28 4.08
CA THR A 215 16.64 -1.69 3.81
C THR A 215 15.16 -1.95 4.06
N ASN A 216 14.62 -2.99 3.44
CA ASN A 216 13.23 -3.39 3.69
C ASN A 216 13.11 -4.07 5.07
N PRO A 217 12.45 -3.43 6.05
CA PRO A 217 12.40 -3.92 7.42
C PRO A 217 11.61 -5.24 7.56
N VAL A 218 10.68 -5.52 6.65
CA VAL A 218 9.87 -6.75 6.68
C VAL A 218 10.71 -7.97 6.30
N LYS A 219 11.82 -7.81 5.56
CA LYS A 219 12.70 -8.90 5.13
C LYS A 219 13.36 -9.61 6.31
N GLY A 220 13.75 -8.86 7.34
CA GLY A 220 14.41 -9.40 8.55
C GLY A 220 13.46 -9.88 9.64
N LEU A 221 12.14 -9.65 9.52
CA LEU A 221 11.20 -10.04 10.54
C LEU A 221 10.84 -11.53 10.45
N ARG A 222 11.04 -12.25 11.56
CA ARG A 222 10.48 -13.59 11.73
C ARG A 222 8.96 -13.48 11.84
N TRP A 223 8.26 -13.90 10.80
CA TRP A 223 6.80 -13.90 10.74
C TRP A 223 6.31 -15.29 10.33
N THR A 224 5.50 -15.89 11.18
CA THR A 224 4.87 -17.18 10.87
C THR A 224 3.57 -16.94 10.13
N ALA A 225 3.49 -17.42 8.90
CA ALA A 225 2.25 -17.32 8.13
C ALA A 225 1.13 -18.12 8.82
N PRO A 226 -0.05 -17.53 9.03
CA PRO A 226 -1.18 -18.29 9.53
C PRO A 226 -1.44 -19.52 8.64
N ARG A 227 -1.70 -20.66 9.27
CA ARG A 227 -2.05 -21.88 8.54
C ARG A 227 -3.45 -21.71 7.95
N ALA A 228 -3.58 -21.86 6.64
CA ALA A 228 -4.89 -22.04 6.02
C ALA A 228 -5.18 -23.54 6.03
N SER A 229 -6.37 -23.93 6.50
CA SER A 229 -6.83 -25.28 6.23
C SER A 229 -7.00 -25.43 4.72
N GLN A 230 -6.20 -26.30 4.12
CA GLN A 230 -6.29 -26.64 2.69
C GLN A 230 -7.21 -27.83 2.46
N ALA A 231 -7.71 -28.44 3.51
CA ALA A 231 -8.62 -29.57 3.39
C ALA A 231 -9.93 -29.10 2.73
N ILE A 232 -10.17 -29.60 1.53
CA ILE A 232 -11.47 -29.45 0.88
C ILE A 232 -12.42 -30.42 1.62
N ASP A 233 -13.48 -29.88 2.19
CA ASP A 233 -14.55 -30.71 2.75
C ASP A 233 -15.20 -31.52 1.61
N PRO A 234 -15.11 -32.87 1.60
CA PRO A 234 -15.68 -33.68 0.55
C PRO A 234 -17.17 -33.43 0.30
N ARG A 235 -17.91 -32.98 1.33
CA ARG A 235 -19.32 -32.65 1.24
C ARG A 235 -19.61 -31.43 0.36
N ARG A 236 -18.58 -30.62 0.06
CA ARG A 236 -18.69 -29.46 -0.84
C ARG A 236 -18.42 -29.81 -2.30
N VAL A 237 -17.98 -31.03 -2.57
CA VAL A 237 -17.73 -31.52 -3.92
C VAL A 237 -18.94 -32.31 -4.39
N ILE A 238 -19.67 -31.77 -5.37
CA ILE A 238 -20.87 -32.42 -5.91
C ILE A 238 -20.48 -33.54 -6.89
N ASN A 239 -21.20 -34.64 -6.83
CA ASN A 239 -21.05 -35.74 -7.78
C ASN A 239 -21.83 -35.49 -9.09
N PRO A 240 -21.61 -36.27 -10.16
CA PRO A 240 -22.29 -36.07 -11.45
C PRO A 240 -23.81 -36.14 -11.38
N GLY A 241 -24.37 -36.96 -10.49
CA GLY A 241 -25.83 -37.04 -10.28
C GLY A 241 -26.38 -35.76 -9.66
N GLN A 242 -25.74 -35.26 -8.65
CA GLN A 242 -26.09 -33.97 -8.01
C GLN A 242 -25.94 -32.81 -8.98
N ALA A 243 -24.90 -32.80 -9.82
CA ALA A 243 -24.69 -31.77 -10.82
C ALA A 243 -25.81 -31.73 -11.84
N ARG A 244 -26.24 -32.90 -12.36
CA ARG A 244 -27.39 -32.96 -13.25
C ARG A 244 -28.68 -32.48 -12.60
N ALA A 245 -28.95 -32.86 -11.37
CA ALA A 245 -30.09 -32.39 -10.63
C ALA A 245 -30.10 -30.88 -10.41
N LEU A 246 -28.95 -30.30 -10.11
CA LEU A 246 -28.79 -28.84 -9.97
C LEU A 246 -29.00 -28.12 -11.31
N LEU A 247 -28.45 -28.62 -12.41
CA LEU A 247 -28.66 -28.03 -13.74
C LEU A 247 -30.15 -28.11 -14.18
N ALA A 248 -30.83 -29.20 -13.90
CA ALA A 248 -32.29 -29.32 -14.15
C ALA A 248 -33.07 -28.32 -13.28
N ALA A 249 -32.68 -28.12 -12.00
CA ALA A 249 -33.30 -27.12 -11.15
C ALA A 249 -33.04 -25.69 -11.64
N VAL A 250 -31.88 -25.41 -12.21
CA VAL A 250 -31.56 -24.11 -12.87
C VAL A 250 -32.46 -23.92 -14.06
N ASP A 251 -32.61 -24.93 -14.95
CA ASP A 251 -33.43 -24.86 -16.14
C ASP A 251 -34.88 -24.50 -15.82
N ALA A 252 -35.41 -25.05 -14.74
CA ALA A 252 -36.76 -24.79 -14.25
C ALA A 252 -36.99 -23.34 -13.77
N GLN A 253 -35.94 -22.52 -13.54
CA GLN A 253 -36.07 -21.14 -13.06
C GLN A 253 -36.40 -20.16 -14.19
N GLN A 254 -37.69 -19.90 -14.43
CA GLN A 254 -38.13 -18.98 -15.49
C GLN A 254 -37.96 -17.49 -15.03
N PRO A 255 -37.65 -16.55 -15.96
CA PRO A 255 -37.38 -16.76 -17.39
C PRO A 255 -35.89 -17.00 -17.71
N SER A 256 -34.97 -16.92 -16.72
CA SER A 256 -33.52 -16.88 -16.95
C SER A 256 -32.84 -18.25 -16.91
N GLY A 257 -33.51 -19.25 -16.32
CA GLY A 257 -32.94 -20.56 -16.09
C GLY A 257 -32.36 -21.24 -17.33
N PRO A 258 -33.09 -21.40 -18.40
CA PRO A 258 -32.61 -22.07 -19.61
C PRO A 258 -31.33 -21.46 -20.19
N ARG A 259 -31.17 -20.13 -20.06
CA ARG A 259 -29.95 -19.41 -20.51
C ARG A 259 -28.73 -19.64 -19.59
N LEU A 260 -28.97 -20.00 -18.34
CA LEU A 260 -27.91 -20.19 -17.34
C LEU A 260 -27.43 -21.63 -17.26
N VAL A 261 -28.15 -22.61 -17.86
CA VAL A 261 -27.73 -24.01 -17.86
C VAL A 261 -26.31 -24.17 -18.43
N ALA A 262 -26.06 -23.57 -19.61
CA ALA A 262 -24.75 -23.64 -20.25
C ALA A 262 -23.66 -22.98 -19.38
N PHE A 263 -23.94 -21.83 -18.74
CA PHE A 263 -23.04 -21.14 -17.87
C PHE A 263 -22.59 -22.01 -16.68
N PHE A 264 -23.52 -22.61 -15.97
CA PHE A 264 -23.21 -23.51 -14.85
C PHE A 264 -22.63 -24.85 -15.34
N GLY A 265 -23.04 -25.33 -16.48
CA GLY A 265 -22.54 -26.54 -17.12
C GLY A 265 -21.04 -26.45 -17.42
N VAL A 266 -20.56 -25.39 -18.06
CA VAL A 266 -19.13 -25.22 -18.36
C VAL A 266 -18.30 -25.05 -17.10
N MET A 267 -18.85 -24.47 -16.04
CA MET A 267 -18.16 -24.39 -14.75
C MET A 267 -17.95 -25.78 -14.13
N TYR A 268 -18.93 -26.67 -14.22
CA TYR A 268 -18.83 -28.00 -13.65
C TYR A 268 -18.04 -28.97 -14.55
N TYR A 269 -18.40 -29.08 -15.83
CA TYR A 269 -17.84 -30.09 -16.73
C TYR A 269 -16.47 -29.69 -17.30
N CYS A 270 -16.24 -28.38 -17.51
CA CYS A 270 -14.99 -27.87 -18.08
C CYS A 270 -14.07 -27.20 -17.02
N GLY A 271 -14.52 -27.11 -15.77
CA GLY A 271 -13.74 -26.53 -14.67
C GLY A 271 -13.51 -25.01 -14.78
N LEU A 272 -14.32 -24.29 -15.55
CA LEU A 272 -14.18 -22.85 -15.71
C LEU A 272 -14.52 -22.11 -14.42
N ARG A 273 -13.74 -21.04 -14.15
CA ARG A 273 -14.15 -20.08 -13.13
C ARG A 273 -15.31 -19.21 -13.63
N PRO A 274 -16.16 -18.66 -12.74
CA PRO A 274 -17.27 -17.79 -13.14
C PRO A 274 -16.82 -16.63 -14.04
N GLU A 275 -15.66 -16.04 -13.76
CA GLU A 275 -15.07 -14.94 -14.52
C GLU A 275 -14.55 -15.33 -15.91
N GLU A 276 -14.27 -16.61 -16.14
CA GLU A 276 -13.90 -17.19 -17.43
C GLU A 276 -15.17 -17.57 -18.23
N ALA A 277 -16.09 -18.26 -17.56
CA ALA A 277 -17.37 -18.66 -18.17
C ALA A 277 -18.17 -17.47 -18.72
N ILE A 278 -18.15 -16.32 -18.03
CA ILE A 278 -18.87 -15.11 -18.45
C ILE A 278 -18.26 -14.47 -19.71
N MET A 279 -16.99 -14.73 -20.00
CA MET A 279 -16.27 -14.19 -21.16
C MET A 279 -16.25 -15.13 -22.36
N LEU A 280 -16.71 -16.37 -22.19
CA LEU A 280 -16.71 -17.37 -23.24
C LEU A 280 -17.60 -16.94 -24.39
N ARG A 281 -17.10 -17.04 -25.60
CA ARG A 281 -17.80 -16.69 -26.85
C ARG A 281 -17.84 -17.90 -27.78
N THR A 282 -18.77 -17.89 -28.73
CA THR A 282 -18.87 -18.95 -29.75
C THR A 282 -17.59 -19.15 -30.55
N ALA A 283 -16.84 -18.07 -30.80
CA ALA A 283 -15.56 -18.12 -31.49
C ALA A 283 -14.43 -18.86 -30.68
N ASP A 284 -14.63 -19.00 -29.37
CA ASP A 284 -13.69 -19.70 -28.49
C ASP A 284 -13.93 -21.23 -28.49
N LEU A 285 -14.94 -21.69 -29.22
CA LEU A 285 -15.36 -23.10 -29.30
C LEU A 285 -15.10 -23.68 -30.69
N ARG A 286 -14.49 -24.84 -30.73
CA ARG A 286 -14.34 -25.68 -31.92
C ARG A 286 -15.07 -27.00 -31.67
N LEU A 287 -16.31 -27.06 -32.09
CA LEU A 287 -17.17 -28.25 -31.92
C LEU A 287 -17.24 -29.03 -33.23
N PRO A 288 -16.95 -30.35 -33.26
CA PRO A 288 -17.07 -31.17 -34.43
C PRO A 288 -18.58 -31.32 -34.82
N ALA A 289 -18.89 -31.29 -36.12
CA ALA A 289 -20.28 -31.38 -36.63
C ALA A 289 -20.89 -32.76 -36.33
N ASP A 290 -20.06 -33.79 -36.31
CA ASP A 290 -20.52 -35.20 -36.20
C ASP A 290 -20.57 -35.70 -34.74
N GLY A 291 -20.47 -34.77 -33.77
CA GLY A 291 -20.37 -35.10 -32.35
C GLY A 291 -18.96 -35.52 -31.95
N GLY A 292 -18.74 -35.75 -30.64
CA GLY A 292 -17.43 -36.11 -30.10
C GLY A 292 -16.81 -34.98 -29.29
N TRP A 293 -15.49 -35.03 -29.12
CA TRP A 293 -14.75 -34.06 -28.30
C TRP A 293 -14.47 -32.79 -29.11
N GLY A 294 -14.83 -31.64 -28.51
CA GLY A 294 -14.49 -30.31 -29.02
C GLY A 294 -13.35 -29.68 -28.26
N GLU A 295 -12.89 -28.54 -28.74
CA GLU A 295 -11.88 -27.72 -28.10
C GLU A 295 -12.50 -26.40 -27.60
N MET A 296 -12.08 -25.95 -26.41
CA MET A 296 -12.45 -24.68 -25.83
C MET A 296 -11.18 -23.88 -25.52
N HIS A 297 -11.08 -22.67 -26.05
CA HIS A 297 -9.97 -21.76 -25.84
C HIS A 297 -10.37 -20.63 -24.89
N VAL A 298 -9.92 -20.69 -23.63
CA VAL A 298 -10.19 -19.66 -22.63
C VAL A 298 -9.10 -18.60 -22.71
N THR A 299 -9.35 -17.51 -23.41
CA THR A 299 -8.37 -16.45 -23.68
C THR A 299 -8.54 -15.23 -22.78
N THR A 300 -9.72 -15.00 -22.26
CA THR A 300 -10.06 -13.80 -21.49
C THR A 300 -10.78 -14.13 -20.19
N THR A 301 -10.62 -13.26 -19.21
CA THR A 301 -11.31 -13.32 -17.93
C THR A 301 -11.79 -11.94 -17.51
N ALA A 302 -12.90 -11.85 -16.82
CA ALA A 302 -13.45 -10.57 -16.33
C ALA A 302 -13.84 -10.66 -14.86
N PRO A 303 -12.84 -10.64 -13.95
CA PRO A 303 -13.09 -10.70 -12.52
C PRO A 303 -13.84 -9.48 -12.02
N ASP A 304 -14.79 -9.69 -11.11
CA ASP A 304 -15.47 -8.60 -10.42
C ASP A 304 -14.50 -7.87 -9.49
N ALA A 305 -14.26 -6.61 -9.76
CA ALA A 305 -13.42 -5.73 -8.95
C ALA A 305 -14.22 -4.59 -8.31
N GLY A 306 -15.41 -4.32 -8.84
CA GLY A 306 -16.25 -3.17 -8.49
C GLY A 306 -15.87 -1.91 -9.29
N THR A 307 -16.88 -1.12 -9.60
CA THR A 307 -16.83 0.06 -10.51
C THR A 307 -15.76 1.09 -10.17
N ARG A 308 -15.37 1.19 -8.90
CA ARG A 308 -14.36 2.15 -8.43
C ARG A 308 -12.93 1.79 -8.86
N TRP A 309 -12.66 0.51 -9.09
CA TRP A 309 -11.30 0.00 -9.30
C TRP A 309 -10.96 -0.29 -10.75
N THR A 310 -11.98 -0.41 -11.58
CA THR A 310 -11.86 -0.66 -13.02
C THR A 310 -11.50 0.62 -13.78
N ASP A 311 -10.83 0.48 -14.90
CA ASP A 311 -10.47 1.63 -15.74
C ASP A 311 -11.67 2.18 -16.49
N THR A 312 -12.62 1.32 -16.83
CA THR A 312 -13.86 1.65 -17.54
C THR A 312 -14.95 2.24 -16.64
N GLY A 313 -14.85 2.05 -15.32
CA GLY A 313 -15.91 2.39 -14.36
C GLY A 313 -17.06 1.37 -14.34
N THR A 314 -16.94 0.27 -15.08
CA THR A 314 -17.87 -0.87 -15.04
C THR A 314 -17.50 -1.82 -13.90
N LEU A 315 -18.36 -2.79 -13.61
CA LEU A 315 -18.14 -3.75 -12.52
C LEU A 315 -16.89 -4.63 -12.75
N ARG A 316 -16.51 -4.84 -14.02
CA ARG A 316 -15.47 -5.75 -14.45
C ARG A 316 -14.63 -5.13 -15.55
N ASP A 317 -13.32 -5.34 -15.50
CA ASP A 317 -12.42 -5.11 -16.62
C ASP A 317 -12.04 -6.47 -17.22
N SER A 318 -12.08 -6.59 -18.53
CA SER A 318 -11.57 -7.76 -19.23
C SER A 318 -10.03 -7.78 -19.18
N GLY A 319 -9.47 -8.93 -18.88
CA GLY A 319 -8.03 -9.16 -18.89
C GLY A 319 -7.67 -10.44 -19.64
N ASN A 320 -6.47 -10.52 -20.19
CA ASN A 320 -5.97 -11.73 -20.81
C ASN A 320 -5.66 -12.79 -19.76
N THR A 321 -6.09 -14.03 -19.95
CA THR A 321 -5.75 -15.17 -19.07
C THR A 321 -4.26 -15.47 -19.02
N ASN A 322 -3.51 -15.12 -20.06
CA ASN A 322 -2.04 -15.29 -20.12
C ASN A 322 -1.26 -14.41 -19.14
N VAL A 323 -1.93 -13.50 -18.40
CA VAL A 323 -1.34 -12.70 -17.32
C VAL A 323 -1.52 -13.35 -15.94
N CYS A 324 -2.32 -14.39 -15.83
CA CYS A 324 -2.37 -15.26 -14.65
C CYS A 324 -1.21 -16.25 -14.74
N GLY A 325 -0.13 -15.89 -14.05
CA GLY A 325 1.16 -16.51 -14.02
C GLY A 325 1.18 -18.01 -14.27
N ASP A 326 2.18 -18.38 -15.03
CA ASP A 326 2.76 -19.71 -15.14
C ASP A 326 2.73 -20.48 -13.81
N LEU A 327 1.64 -21.17 -13.54
CA LEU A 327 1.58 -22.23 -12.55
C LEU A 327 2.21 -23.42 -13.22
N GLY A 328 3.55 -23.40 -13.17
CA GLY A 328 4.37 -24.49 -13.61
C GLY A 328 3.75 -25.85 -13.27
N LYS A 329 3.56 -26.64 -14.29
CA LYS A 329 3.44 -28.09 -14.17
C LYS A 329 4.63 -28.59 -13.35
N ARG A 330 4.36 -29.06 -12.15
CA ARG A 330 5.07 -30.18 -11.50
C ARG A 330 4.08 -30.91 -10.61
#